data_9654957c40e4d21db2d3ac6ecbfa44c3
#
_entry.id   9654957c40e4d21db2d3ac6ecbfa44c3
#
_cell.length_a   1.000
_cell.length_b   1.000
_cell.length_c   1.000
_cell.angle_alpha   90.00
_cell.angle_beta   90.00
_cell.angle_gamma   90.00
#
_symmetry.space_group_name_H-M   'P 1'
#
loop_
_entity.id
_entity.type
_entity.pdbx_description
1 polymer ?
#
loop_
_entity_poly.entity_id
_entity_poly.type
_entity_poly.pdbx_seq_one_letter_code
_entity_poly.pdbx_strand_id
1 'polypeptide(L)'
;AEIKYTKKEHIIHQQKANEEAFLAELANGDYTLANPLVKLNPYIICPLSAMILFKTPRPEEVTIIVKGKEPAGDIVHRFPAAYDHVLPVYGLYAGYDNTVEIVLQDGTKNRVTITTDPLMEGVPESTSIDTTAEYMGDNFVFLTASMRSWPVGYDYKGDLRWY
;
A
#
# COMPACT_ATOMS: atom_id res chain seq x y z
N ALA A 1 -29.13 -8.26 25.14
CA ALA A 1 -28.08 -7.37 25.66
C ALA A 1 -27.19 -6.98 24.47
N GLU A 2 -27.04 -5.68 24.23
CA GLU A 2 -26.18 -5.14 23.18
C GLU A 2 -24.71 -5.34 23.61
N ILE A 3 -23.92 -6.03 22.78
CA ILE A 3 -22.49 -6.21 23.05
C ILE A 3 -21.79 -4.90 22.71
N LYS A 4 -21.25 -4.21 23.70
CA LYS A 4 -20.43 -3.01 23.51
C LYS A 4 -18.98 -3.44 23.31
N TYR A 5 -18.48 -3.31 22.10
CA TYR A 5 -17.06 -3.50 21.79
C TYR A 5 -16.23 -2.30 22.25
N THR A 6 -14.97 -2.56 22.60
CA THR A 6 -13.98 -1.48 22.75
C THR A 6 -13.69 -0.87 21.38
N LYS A 7 -13.10 0.35 21.35
CA LYS A 7 -12.70 0.97 20.06
C LYS A 7 -11.77 0.08 19.24
N LYS A 8 -10.86 -0.64 19.92
CA LYS A 8 -9.93 -1.59 19.28
C LYS A 8 -10.66 -2.79 18.66
N GLU A 9 -11.63 -3.37 19.37
CA GLU A 9 -12.45 -4.48 18.88
C GLU A 9 -13.28 -4.06 17.67
N HIS A 10 -13.84 -2.85 17.67
CA HIS A 10 -14.55 -2.29 16.53
C HIS A 10 -13.65 -2.22 15.28
N ILE A 11 -12.41 -1.76 15.42
CA ILE A 11 -11.46 -1.68 14.29
C ILE A 11 -11.17 -3.08 13.74
N ILE A 12 -10.89 -4.08 14.61
CA ILE A 12 -10.62 -5.45 14.19
C ILE A 12 -11.80 -6.04 13.41
N HIS A 13 -13.02 -5.85 13.89
CA HIS A 13 -14.21 -6.34 13.21
C HIS A 13 -14.42 -5.65 11.85
N GLN A 14 -14.16 -4.35 11.78
CA GLN A 14 -14.26 -3.60 10.53
C GLN A 14 -13.20 -4.03 9.52
N GLN A 15 -11.97 -4.26 9.95
CA GLN A 15 -10.89 -4.78 9.10
C GLN A 15 -11.24 -6.14 8.52
N LYS A 16 -11.76 -7.05 9.36
CA LYS A 16 -12.20 -8.36 8.91
C LYS A 16 -13.35 -8.26 7.90
N ALA A 17 -14.35 -7.43 8.17
CA ALA A 17 -15.46 -7.20 7.25
C ALA A 17 -15.00 -6.62 5.91
N ASN A 18 -14.05 -5.68 5.92
CA ASN A 18 -13.46 -5.12 4.71
C ASN A 18 -12.71 -6.20 3.90
N GLU A 19 -11.94 -7.07 4.58
CA GLU A 19 -11.22 -8.17 3.94
C GLU A 19 -12.19 -9.16 3.29
N GLU A 20 -13.21 -9.60 4.01
CA GLU A 20 -14.25 -10.47 3.49
C GLU A 20 -14.95 -9.84 2.27
N ALA A 21 -15.23 -8.53 2.32
CA ALA A 21 -15.88 -7.81 1.24
C ALA A 21 -15.02 -7.74 -0.03
N PHE A 22 -13.75 -7.34 0.05
CA PHE A 22 -12.92 -7.24 -1.14
C PHE A 22 -12.52 -8.61 -1.70
N LEU A 23 -12.38 -9.65 -0.88
CA LEU A 23 -12.16 -11.01 -1.36
C LEU A 23 -13.41 -11.58 -2.06
N ALA A 24 -14.60 -11.31 -1.54
CA ALA A 24 -15.85 -11.67 -2.20
C ALA A 24 -16.04 -10.92 -3.53
N GLU A 25 -15.65 -9.64 -3.58
CA GLU A 25 -15.68 -8.84 -4.80
C GLU A 25 -14.72 -9.41 -5.85
N LEU A 26 -13.48 -9.80 -5.46
CA LEU A 26 -12.56 -10.50 -6.36
C LEU A 26 -13.14 -11.82 -6.85
N ALA A 27 -13.73 -12.63 -5.96
CA ALA A 27 -14.26 -13.94 -6.30
C ALA A 27 -15.39 -13.85 -7.35
N ASN A 28 -16.29 -12.87 -7.21
CA ASN A 28 -17.48 -12.70 -8.03
C ASN A 28 -17.28 -11.80 -9.26
N GLY A 29 -16.15 -11.08 -9.36
CA GLY A 29 -15.87 -10.15 -10.46
C GLY A 29 -14.88 -10.70 -11.48
N ASP A 30 -14.84 -10.06 -12.65
CA ASP A 30 -13.94 -10.37 -13.75
C ASP A 30 -12.72 -9.44 -13.73
N TYR A 31 -11.99 -9.45 -12.60
CA TYR A 31 -10.80 -8.64 -12.43
C TYR A 31 -9.59 -9.35 -13.04
N THR A 32 -8.91 -8.66 -13.93
CA THR A 32 -7.71 -9.14 -14.65
C THR A 32 -6.54 -8.18 -14.44
N LEU A 33 -5.36 -8.57 -14.93
CA LEU A 33 -4.21 -7.65 -14.95
C LEU A 33 -4.54 -6.31 -15.64
N ALA A 34 -5.31 -6.33 -16.73
CA ALA A 34 -5.68 -5.12 -17.46
C ALA A 34 -6.72 -4.25 -16.73
N ASN A 35 -7.52 -4.85 -15.86
CA ASN A 35 -8.55 -4.18 -15.07
C ASN A 35 -8.57 -4.73 -13.64
N PRO A 36 -7.57 -4.45 -12.82
CA PRO A 36 -7.50 -4.93 -11.45
C PRO A 36 -8.46 -4.17 -10.54
N LEU A 37 -8.90 -4.84 -9.47
CA LEU A 37 -9.59 -4.20 -8.37
C LEU A 37 -8.56 -3.49 -7.48
N VAL A 38 -8.79 -2.23 -7.14
CA VAL A 38 -7.91 -1.46 -6.26
C VAL A 38 -8.70 -0.93 -5.07
N LYS A 39 -8.21 -1.19 -3.87
CA LYS A 39 -8.77 -0.68 -2.61
C LYS A 39 -7.73 0.15 -1.88
N LEU A 40 -7.99 1.45 -1.71
CA LEU A 40 -7.14 2.35 -0.93
C LEU A 40 -7.41 2.14 0.56
N ASN A 41 -6.35 2.12 1.38
CA ASN A 41 -6.41 1.96 2.83
C ASN A 41 -7.38 0.83 3.27
N PRO A 42 -7.19 -0.41 2.77
CA PRO A 42 -8.19 -1.48 2.92
C PRO A 42 -8.48 -1.85 4.38
N TYR A 43 -7.51 -1.65 5.25
CA TYR A 43 -7.61 -1.96 6.68
C TYR A 43 -7.81 -0.73 7.57
N ILE A 44 -8.05 0.46 6.98
CA ILE A 44 -8.40 1.73 7.67
C ILE A 44 -7.36 2.27 8.65
N ILE A 45 -6.17 1.71 8.70
CA ILE A 45 -5.11 2.09 9.65
C ILE A 45 -3.81 2.55 8.99
N CYS A 46 -3.72 2.51 7.67
CA CYS A 46 -2.54 2.92 6.91
C CYS A 46 -2.98 3.65 5.63
N PRO A 47 -3.22 4.97 5.69
CA PRO A 47 -3.74 5.76 4.57
C PRO A 47 -2.88 5.72 3.30
N LEU A 48 -1.57 5.48 3.44
CA LEU A 48 -0.62 5.38 2.33
C LEU A 48 -0.40 3.93 1.87
N SER A 49 -1.43 3.10 2.00
CA SER A 49 -1.44 1.73 1.52
C SER A 49 -2.63 1.46 0.61
N ALA A 50 -2.50 0.45 -0.22
CA ALA A 50 -3.59 -0.06 -1.05
C ALA A 50 -3.54 -1.58 -1.16
N MET A 51 -4.61 -2.18 -1.70
CA MET A 51 -4.67 -3.56 -2.10
C MET A 51 -4.99 -3.63 -3.58
N ILE A 52 -4.20 -4.36 -4.35
CA ILE A 52 -4.48 -4.65 -5.77
C ILE A 52 -4.85 -6.11 -5.89
N LEU A 53 -6.01 -6.38 -6.50
CA LEU A 53 -6.56 -7.73 -6.63
C LEU A 53 -6.93 -8.01 -8.08
N PHE A 54 -6.54 -9.17 -8.59
CA PHE A 54 -6.93 -9.66 -9.92
C PHE A 54 -6.67 -11.17 -10.04
N LYS A 55 -7.15 -11.76 -11.13
CA LYS A 55 -6.99 -13.19 -11.44
C LYS A 55 -6.15 -13.37 -12.68
N THR A 56 -5.44 -14.50 -12.74
CA THR A 56 -4.73 -14.98 -13.93
C THR A 56 -5.21 -16.37 -14.31
N PRO A 57 -5.21 -16.74 -15.62
CA PRO A 57 -5.69 -18.05 -16.07
C PRO A 57 -4.76 -19.20 -15.69
N ARG A 58 -3.56 -18.90 -15.27
CA ARG A 58 -2.53 -19.84 -14.78
C ARG A 58 -1.79 -19.20 -13.59
N PRO A 59 -1.10 -20.00 -12.76
CA PRO A 59 -0.31 -19.44 -11.66
C PRO A 59 0.81 -18.55 -12.21
N GLU A 60 0.87 -17.30 -11.77
CA GLU A 60 1.88 -16.32 -12.18
C GLU A 60 2.55 -15.71 -10.94
N GLU A 61 3.87 -15.55 -11.00
CA GLU A 61 4.57 -14.67 -10.05
C GLU A 61 4.33 -13.22 -10.48
N VAL A 62 4.13 -12.36 -9.50
CA VAL A 62 3.86 -10.94 -9.75
C VAL A 62 4.89 -10.09 -9.03
N THR A 63 5.47 -9.13 -9.74
CA THR A 63 6.27 -8.07 -9.16
C THR A 63 5.48 -6.77 -9.18
N ILE A 64 5.40 -6.11 -8.02
CA ILE A 64 4.85 -4.76 -7.90
C ILE A 64 6.00 -3.78 -7.77
N ILE A 65 5.90 -2.66 -8.48
CA ILE A 65 6.82 -1.54 -8.39
C ILE A 65 6.01 -0.29 -8.06
N VAL A 66 6.09 0.16 -6.82
CA VAL A 66 5.55 1.46 -6.40
C VAL A 66 6.53 2.52 -6.86
N LYS A 67 6.14 3.32 -7.86
CA LYS A 67 7.05 4.32 -8.45
C LYS A 67 7.32 5.44 -7.47
N GLY A 68 8.59 5.70 -7.24
CA GLY A 68 9.03 6.90 -6.54
C GLY A 68 8.87 8.15 -7.41
N LYS A 69 8.93 9.33 -6.78
CA LYS A 69 9.05 10.61 -7.50
C LYS A 69 10.34 10.65 -8.33
N GLU A 70 11.34 9.89 -7.90
CA GLU A 70 12.58 9.59 -8.62
C GLU A 70 12.82 8.08 -8.63
N PRO A 71 13.59 7.54 -9.59
CA PRO A 71 13.84 6.09 -9.69
C PRO A 71 14.40 5.45 -8.41
N ALA A 72 15.22 6.19 -7.68
CA ALA A 72 15.80 5.72 -6.41
C ALA A 72 14.75 5.56 -5.28
N GLY A 73 13.57 6.16 -5.42
CA GLY A 73 12.44 6.01 -4.51
C GLY A 73 11.47 4.89 -4.88
N ASP A 74 11.75 4.12 -5.94
CA ASP A 74 10.94 2.96 -6.30
C ASP A 74 11.00 1.89 -5.19
N ILE A 75 9.84 1.31 -4.89
CA ILE A 75 9.72 0.18 -3.95
C ILE A 75 9.30 -1.03 -4.76
N VAL A 76 10.10 -2.10 -4.69
CA VAL A 76 9.89 -3.31 -5.47
C VAL A 76 9.59 -4.48 -4.55
N HIS A 77 8.51 -5.18 -4.82
CA HIS A 77 8.18 -6.40 -4.10
C HIS A 77 7.70 -7.50 -5.05
N ARG A 78 8.18 -8.74 -4.83
CA ARG A 78 7.82 -9.91 -5.61
C ARG A 78 6.94 -10.84 -4.79
N PHE A 79 5.83 -11.26 -5.40
CA PHE A 79 4.87 -12.20 -4.82
C PHE A 79 4.99 -13.57 -5.48
N PRO A 80 4.76 -14.65 -4.72
CA PRO A 80 4.80 -16.01 -5.26
C PRO A 80 3.69 -16.25 -6.27
N ALA A 81 3.87 -17.30 -7.09
CA ALA A 81 2.89 -17.68 -8.09
C ALA A 81 1.53 -18.03 -7.47
N ALA A 82 0.47 -17.45 -8.02
CA ALA A 82 -0.91 -17.68 -7.63
C ALA A 82 -1.86 -17.50 -8.81
N TYR A 83 -3.09 -18.01 -8.70
CA TYR A 83 -4.19 -17.72 -9.64
C TYR A 83 -4.92 -16.43 -9.24
N ASP A 84 -5.23 -16.31 -7.95
CA ASP A 84 -5.87 -15.14 -7.35
C ASP A 84 -4.78 -14.30 -6.67
N HIS A 85 -4.59 -13.11 -7.15
CA HIS A 85 -3.60 -12.19 -6.63
C HIS A 85 -4.25 -11.22 -5.64
N VAL A 86 -3.74 -11.19 -4.43
CA VAL A 86 -4.12 -10.25 -3.37
C VAL A 86 -2.83 -9.58 -2.92
N LEU A 87 -2.56 -8.40 -3.48
CA LEU A 87 -1.24 -7.78 -3.46
C LEU A 87 -1.27 -6.50 -2.61
N PRO A 88 -0.76 -6.53 -1.38
CA PRO A 88 -0.62 -5.31 -0.58
C PRO A 88 0.42 -4.37 -1.21
N VAL A 89 0.07 -3.09 -1.24
CA VAL A 89 0.89 -1.99 -1.73
C VAL A 89 1.13 -1.02 -0.59
N TYR A 90 2.39 -0.77 -0.29
CA TYR A 90 2.83 0.18 0.74
C TYR A 90 3.75 1.24 0.15
N GLY A 91 3.90 2.35 0.87
CA GLY A 91 4.84 3.40 0.49
C GLY A 91 4.31 4.34 -0.57
N LEU A 92 3.00 4.59 -0.60
CA LEU A 92 2.42 5.65 -1.42
C LEU A 92 2.79 7.02 -0.84
N TYR A 93 2.85 8.05 -1.71
CA TYR A 93 2.93 9.45 -1.30
C TYR A 93 1.55 9.99 -0.99
N ALA A 94 1.44 10.89 -0.02
CA ALA A 94 0.20 11.58 0.33
C ALA A 94 -0.11 12.73 -0.64
N GLY A 95 -1.39 12.97 -0.90
CA GLY A 95 -1.86 14.03 -1.80
C GLY A 95 -1.27 13.91 -3.20
N TYR A 96 -1.15 12.70 -3.73
CA TYR A 96 -0.38 12.40 -4.92
C TYR A 96 -1.05 11.34 -5.80
N ASP A 97 -0.86 11.44 -7.11
CA ASP A 97 -1.26 10.42 -8.08
C ASP A 97 -0.13 9.40 -8.22
N ASN A 98 -0.14 8.40 -7.35
CA ASN A 98 0.88 7.37 -7.32
C ASN A 98 0.73 6.40 -8.49
N THR A 99 1.84 6.04 -9.11
CA THR A 99 1.88 5.00 -10.14
C THR A 99 2.41 3.70 -9.56
N VAL A 100 1.67 2.62 -9.75
CA VAL A 100 2.10 1.27 -9.40
C VAL A 100 2.15 0.43 -10.68
N GLU A 101 3.31 -0.12 -10.98
CA GLU A 101 3.48 -1.09 -12.07
C GLU A 101 3.25 -2.50 -11.52
N ILE A 102 2.52 -3.30 -12.28
CA ILE A 102 2.27 -4.71 -12.00
C ILE A 102 2.91 -5.48 -13.15
N VAL A 103 3.85 -6.35 -12.84
CA VAL A 103 4.63 -7.10 -13.84
C VAL A 103 4.50 -8.58 -13.58
N LEU A 104 3.99 -9.34 -14.54
CA LEU A 104 3.94 -10.80 -14.51
C LEU A 104 5.30 -11.41 -14.84
N GLN A 105 5.48 -12.69 -14.53
CA GLN A 105 6.72 -13.43 -14.79
C GLN A 105 7.13 -13.43 -16.27
N ASP A 106 6.19 -13.40 -17.19
CA ASP A 106 6.44 -13.35 -18.64
C ASP A 106 6.77 -11.95 -19.17
N GLY A 107 6.83 -10.96 -18.31
CA GLY A 107 7.09 -9.56 -18.66
C GLY A 107 5.84 -8.76 -19.04
N THR A 108 4.67 -9.38 -19.12
CA THR A 108 3.40 -8.67 -19.32
C THR A 108 3.17 -7.73 -18.15
N LYS A 109 2.79 -6.48 -18.42
CA LYS A 109 2.66 -5.47 -17.39
C LYS A 109 1.46 -4.56 -17.59
N ASN A 110 1.00 -4.01 -16.49
CA ASN A 110 0.02 -2.93 -16.43
C ASN A 110 0.47 -1.88 -15.40
N ARG A 111 -0.08 -0.68 -15.53
CA ARG A 111 0.10 0.42 -14.59
C ARG A 111 -1.24 0.86 -14.06
N VAL A 112 -1.32 1.05 -12.76
CA VAL A 112 -2.48 1.65 -12.11
C VAL A 112 -2.08 2.95 -11.45
N THR A 113 -2.98 3.93 -11.48
CA THR A 113 -2.83 5.18 -10.74
C THR A 113 -3.65 5.09 -9.47
N ILE A 114 -3.01 5.37 -8.33
CA ILE A 114 -3.65 5.39 -7.02
C ILE A 114 -3.52 6.80 -6.44
N THR A 115 -4.62 7.52 -6.45
CA THR A 115 -4.69 8.86 -5.86
C THR A 115 -4.93 8.75 -4.37
N THR A 116 -4.09 9.42 -3.59
CA THR A 116 -4.18 9.47 -2.13
C THR A 116 -4.63 10.84 -1.65
N ASP A 117 -5.26 10.87 -0.49
CA ASP A 117 -5.60 12.11 0.19
C ASP A 117 -4.32 12.81 0.73
N PRO A 118 -4.37 14.14 0.94
CA PRO A 118 -3.34 14.85 1.69
C PRO A 118 -3.12 14.26 3.08
N LEU A 119 -1.95 14.53 3.68
CA LEU A 119 -1.65 14.14 5.05
C LEU A 119 -2.74 14.64 6.01
N MET A 120 -3.11 13.79 6.96
CA MET A 120 -3.99 14.21 8.04
C MET A 120 -3.31 15.27 8.91
N GLU A 121 -4.10 16.15 9.48
CA GLU A 121 -3.61 17.18 10.41
C GLU A 121 -2.85 16.54 11.58
N GLY A 122 -1.69 17.10 11.90
CA GLY A 122 -0.83 16.63 13.00
C GLY A 122 0.11 15.49 12.64
N VAL A 123 0.10 14.99 11.40
CA VAL A 123 1.12 14.05 10.91
C VAL A 123 2.42 14.84 10.66
N PRO A 124 3.56 14.46 11.30
CA PRO A 124 4.78 15.22 11.16
C PRO A 124 5.43 14.99 9.78
N GLU A 125 5.73 16.08 9.08
CA GLU A 125 6.59 16.06 7.90
C GLU A 125 8.06 16.16 8.31
N SER A 126 8.96 15.54 7.54
CA SER A 126 10.39 15.71 7.81
C SER A 126 10.86 17.10 7.38
N THR A 127 11.78 17.69 8.15
CA THR A 127 12.37 18.99 7.84
C THR A 127 13.77 18.89 7.27
N SER A 128 14.49 17.83 7.62
CA SER A 128 15.81 17.53 7.08
C SER A 128 16.12 16.05 7.22
N ILE A 129 16.90 15.54 6.28
CA ILE A 129 17.43 14.17 6.31
C ILE A 129 18.87 14.22 5.78
N ASP A 130 19.76 13.47 6.42
CA ASP A 130 21.17 13.36 6.02
C ASP A 130 21.48 11.89 5.73
N THR A 131 21.13 11.47 4.52
CA THR A 131 21.42 10.12 4.00
C THR A 131 21.33 10.11 2.48
N THR A 132 21.63 8.97 1.87
CA THR A 132 21.56 8.78 0.42
C THR A 132 20.77 7.54 0.05
N ALA A 133 20.24 7.50 -1.19
CA ALA A 133 19.60 6.31 -1.73
C ALA A 133 20.52 5.09 -1.80
N GLU A 134 21.82 5.31 -2.04
CA GLU A 134 22.82 4.23 -2.06
C GLU A 134 22.96 3.56 -0.69
N TYR A 135 22.84 4.34 0.39
CA TYR A 135 22.93 3.84 1.76
C TYR A 135 21.64 3.21 2.26
N MET A 136 20.49 3.84 2.00
CA MET A 136 19.20 3.37 2.49
C MET A 136 18.51 2.36 1.57
N GLY A 137 18.70 2.46 0.25
CA GLY A 137 17.91 1.70 -0.71
C GLY A 137 16.41 2.03 -0.59
N ASP A 138 15.56 1.02 -0.61
CA ASP A 138 14.11 1.12 -0.44
C ASP A 138 13.64 0.99 1.03
N ASN A 139 14.55 1.08 1.99
CA ASN A 139 14.21 1.06 3.41
C ASN A 139 13.64 2.41 3.86
N PHE A 140 12.90 2.37 4.97
CA PHE A 140 12.37 3.56 5.63
C PHE A 140 12.98 3.74 7.02
N VAL A 141 13.07 5.01 7.43
CA VAL A 141 13.31 5.35 8.83
C VAL A 141 11.97 5.52 9.52
N PHE A 142 11.67 4.65 10.48
CA PHE A 142 10.44 4.73 11.28
C PHE A 142 10.70 5.49 12.57
N LEU A 143 9.87 6.49 12.83
CA LEU A 143 9.96 7.35 14.00
C LEU A 143 8.63 7.39 14.75
N THR A 144 8.72 7.42 16.07
CA THR A 144 7.59 7.67 16.98
C THR A 144 8.02 8.76 17.96
N ALA A 145 7.65 10.01 17.70
CA ALA A 145 8.17 11.16 18.44
C ALA A 145 7.59 11.29 19.86
N SER A 146 6.35 10.85 20.08
CA SER A 146 5.70 10.82 21.39
C SER A 146 4.46 9.92 21.37
N MET A 147 3.89 9.64 22.56
CA MET A 147 2.64 8.88 22.66
C MET A 147 1.41 9.59 22.04
N ARG A 148 1.55 10.84 21.64
CA ARG A 148 0.49 11.64 21.00
C ARG A 148 0.75 11.92 19.52
N SER A 149 1.89 11.49 18.99
CA SER A 149 2.22 11.64 17.57
C SER A 149 1.96 10.34 16.80
N TRP A 150 1.70 10.49 15.51
CA TRP A 150 1.60 9.36 14.59
C TRP A 150 2.97 8.70 14.45
N PRO A 151 3.06 7.36 14.51
CA PRO A 151 4.24 6.68 13.99
C PRO A 151 4.33 6.94 12.49
N VAL A 152 5.52 7.25 12.00
CA VAL A 152 5.74 7.67 10.61
C VAL A 152 6.96 6.98 10.01
N GLY A 153 6.95 6.75 8.70
CA GLY A 153 8.06 6.20 7.93
C GLY A 153 8.46 7.15 6.81
N TYR A 154 9.74 7.51 6.78
CA TYR A 154 10.34 8.37 5.76
C TYR A 154 11.31 7.59 4.88
N ASP A 155 11.34 7.92 3.59
CA ASP A 155 12.35 7.42 2.66
C ASP A 155 13.66 8.20 2.75
N TYR A 156 14.64 7.87 1.88
CA TYR A 156 15.97 8.48 1.86
C TYR A 156 15.97 10.00 1.59
N LYS A 157 14.89 10.54 0.99
CA LYS A 157 14.71 11.97 0.76
C LYS A 157 13.99 12.69 1.88
N GLY A 158 13.47 11.94 2.86
CA GLY A 158 12.60 12.46 3.90
C GLY A 158 11.15 12.62 3.46
N ASP A 159 10.77 12.06 2.32
CA ASP A 159 9.37 11.96 1.93
C ASP A 159 8.65 10.96 2.83
N LEU A 160 7.48 11.35 3.34
CA LEU A 160 6.66 10.47 4.16
C LEU A 160 5.97 9.44 3.26
N ARG A 161 6.22 8.16 3.53
CA ARG A 161 5.73 7.03 2.75
C ARG A 161 4.83 6.08 3.55
N TRP A 162 4.75 6.28 4.84
CA TRP A 162 3.93 5.47 5.74
C TRP A 162 3.52 6.23 7.00
N TYR A 163 2.25 6.09 7.44
CA TYR A 163 1.73 6.50 8.74
C TYR A 163 0.41 5.81 9.05
#